data_07efd32d64864cbb3783d3f0b1de0af7
#
_entry.id   07efd32d64864cbb3783d3f0b1de0af7
#
_cell.length_a   1.000
_cell.length_b   1.000
_cell.length_c   1.000
_cell.angle_alpha   90.00
_cell.angle_beta   90.00
_cell.angle_gamma   90.00
#
_symmetry.space_group_name_H-M   'P 1'
#
loop_
_entity.id
_entity.type
_entity.pdbx_description
1 polymer ?
#
loop_
_entity_poly.entity_id
_entity_poly.type
_entity_poly.pdbx_seq_one_letter_code
_entity_poly.pdbx_strand_id
1 'polypeptide(L)'
;LQVFINTVLGECWEETSVEVDKFDDEQLAHRAEHYKADLPEGVLLLTAAVDVQEDRFEVEVRGWTRNYESWGIYKTEIYGNLIKDEPWDELEEYLRTTFRFEDGRELNIAGFGMDTGGHYTNKTYKWLKLQKKRGKKAYALKGFSRPGEDVQLLHKRSVVDIKDEIKGKMVVVDKTVLYIIG
;
A
#
# COMPACT_ATOMS: atom_id res chain seq x y z
N LEU A 1 -18.89 -11.43 23.83
CA LEU A 1 -18.97 -12.81 23.32
C LEU A 1 -17.79 -13.13 22.41
N GLN A 2 -17.50 -12.31 21.38
CA GLN A 2 -16.39 -12.49 20.43
C GLN A 2 -15.03 -12.68 21.12
N VAL A 3 -14.69 -11.80 22.07
CA VAL A 3 -13.43 -11.90 22.84
C VAL A 3 -13.35 -13.23 23.60
N PHE A 4 -14.45 -13.69 24.18
CA PHE A 4 -14.48 -14.95 24.90
C PHE A 4 -14.24 -16.15 23.95
N ILE A 5 -14.90 -16.16 22.80
CA ILE A 5 -14.73 -17.25 21.81
C ILE A 5 -13.30 -17.27 21.30
N ASN A 6 -12.75 -16.12 20.88
CA ASN A 6 -11.41 -16.06 20.31
C ASN A 6 -10.29 -16.31 21.34
N THR A 7 -10.46 -15.89 22.60
CA THR A 7 -9.36 -15.93 23.58
C THR A 7 -9.47 -17.09 24.56
N VAL A 8 -10.68 -17.51 24.92
CA VAL A 8 -10.91 -18.58 25.91
C VAL A 8 -11.15 -19.94 25.24
N LEU A 9 -11.94 -19.94 24.15
CA LEU A 9 -12.21 -21.19 23.43
C LEU A 9 -11.18 -21.47 22.33
N GLY A 10 -10.42 -20.44 21.88
CA GLY A 10 -9.46 -20.58 20.78
C GLY A 10 -10.12 -20.83 19.43
N GLU A 11 -11.40 -20.50 19.30
CA GLU A 11 -12.20 -20.67 18.09
C GLU A 11 -12.30 -19.33 17.35
N CYS A 12 -12.37 -19.36 16.03
CA CYS A 12 -12.65 -18.16 15.25
C CYS A 12 -14.09 -17.70 15.48
N TRP A 13 -14.28 -16.42 15.81
CA TRP A 13 -15.61 -15.84 15.89
C TRP A 13 -16.25 -15.81 14.50
N GLU A 14 -17.39 -16.45 14.34
CA GLU A 14 -18.24 -16.30 13.17
C GLU A 14 -19.35 -15.29 13.48
N GLU A 15 -19.41 -14.19 12.72
CA GLU A 15 -20.51 -13.24 12.82
C GLU A 15 -21.78 -13.84 12.20
N THR A 16 -22.74 -14.22 13.06
CA THR A 16 -23.99 -14.88 12.67
C THR A 16 -25.08 -13.89 12.22
N SER A 17 -24.80 -12.62 12.03
CA SER A 17 -25.83 -11.59 11.86
C SER A 17 -25.77 -10.74 10.59
N VAL A 18 -25.14 -11.20 9.55
CA VAL A 18 -25.43 -10.73 8.18
C VAL A 18 -25.39 -11.98 7.30
N GLU A 19 -26.42 -12.22 6.49
CA GLU A 19 -26.28 -12.99 5.26
C GLU A 19 -25.32 -12.21 4.35
N VAL A 20 -24.04 -12.16 4.73
CA VAL A 20 -22.97 -11.96 3.77
C VAL A 20 -23.07 -13.19 2.91
N ASP A 21 -23.50 -13.05 1.66
CA ASP A 21 -23.30 -14.07 0.64
C ASP A 21 -21.89 -14.62 0.88
N LYS A 22 -21.82 -15.88 1.39
CA LYS A 22 -20.53 -16.54 1.54
C LYS A 22 -19.98 -16.59 0.12
N PHE A 23 -19.07 -15.67 -0.17
CA PHE A 23 -18.32 -15.74 -1.41
C PHE A 23 -17.67 -17.11 -1.42
N ASP A 24 -18.19 -17.96 -2.27
CA ASP A 24 -17.62 -19.27 -2.50
C ASP A 24 -16.23 -19.08 -3.07
N ASP A 25 -15.20 -19.60 -2.39
CA ASP A 25 -13.83 -19.52 -2.84
C ASP A 25 -13.68 -20.01 -4.29
N GLU A 26 -14.50 -20.99 -4.71
CA GLU A 26 -14.56 -21.45 -6.09
C GLU A 26 -15.07 -20.37 -7.05
N GLN A 27 -16.06 -19.56 -6.66
CA GLN A 27 -16.56 -18.46 -7.49
C GLN A 27 -15.52 -17.34 -7.63
N LEU A 28 -14.73 -17.08 -6.61
CA LEU A 28 -13.61 -16.14 -6.71
C LEU A 28 -12.51 -16.68 -7.62
N ALA A 29 -12.18 -17.97 -7.50
CA ALA A 29 -11.19 -18.61 -8.38
C ALA A 29 -11.61 -18.60 -9.85
N HIS A 30 -12.92 -18.75 -10.14
CA HIS A 30 -13.47 -18.66 -11.51
C HIS A 30 -13.38 -17.26 -12.12
N ARG A 31 -13.17 -16.21 -11.32
CA ARG A 31 -12.96 -14.84 -11.81
C ARG A 31 -11.49 -14.54 -12.18
N ALA A 32 -10.58 -15.48 -11.89
CA ALA A 32 -9.18 -15.34 -12.29
C ALA A 32 -9.07 -15.37 -13.83
N GLU A 33 -8.46 -14.35 -14.38
CA GLU A 33 -8.21 -14.22 -15.80
C GLU A 33 -6.82 -14.77 -16.15
N HIS A 34 -6.73 -15.50 -17.26
CA HIS A 34 -5.46 -16.00 -17.78
C HIS A 34 -5.02 -15.15 -18.98
N TYR A 35 -3.91 -14.45 -18.84
CA TYR A 35 -3.27 -13.70 -19.91
C TYR A 35 -1.78 -14.05 -20.00
N LYS A 36 -1.18 -13.86 -21.19
CA LYS A 36 0.18 -14.32 -21.50
C LYS A 36 1.27 -13.26 -21.27
N ALA A 37 0.92 -12.14 -20.66
CA ALA A 37 1.80 -11.01 -20.45
C ALA A 37 1.75 -10.55 -18.98
N ASP A 38 2.54 -9.55 -18.59
CA ASP A 38 2.44 -8.97 -17.26
C ASP A 38 1.12 -8.21 -17.09
N LEU A 39 0.62 -7.62 -18.18
CA LEU A 39 -0.56 -6.75 -18.17
C LEU A 39 -1.70 -7.31 -19.02
N PRO A 40 -2.93 -7.38 -18.48
CA PRO A 40 -4.13 -7.64 -19.27
C PRO A 40 -4.44 -6.46 -20.20
N GLU A 41 -5.09 -6.77 -21.33
CA GLU A 41 -5.60 -5.77 -22.26
C GLU A 41 -6.56 -4.82 -21.53
N GLY A 42 -6.48 -3.51 -21.80
CA GLY A 42 -7.35 -2.50 -21.17
C GLY A 42 -6.76 -1.79 -19.97
N VAL A 43 -5.66 -2.26 -19.38
CA VAL A 43 -4.92 -1.51 -18.37
C VAL A 43 -4.33 -0.25 -19.00
N LEU A 44 -4.60 0.90 -18.40
CA LEU A 44 -4.12 2.21 -18.85
C LEU A 44 -3.15 2.87 -17.89
N LEU A 45 -3.17 2.47 -16.62
CA LEU A 45 -2.39 3.09 -15.56
C LEU A 45 -1.99 2.02 -14.54
N LEU A 46 -0.76 2.11 -14.05
CA LEU A 46 -0.29 1.32 -12.90
C LEU A 46 -0.07 2.20 -11.69
N THR A 47 -0.52 1.71 -10.55
CA THR A 47 -0.20 2.28 -9.23
C THR A 47 0.38 1.20 -8.34
N ALA A 48 1.16 1.60 -7.32
CA ALA A 48 1.60 0.67 -6.29
C ALA A 48 1.13 1.13 -4.90
N ALA A 49 0.84 0.15 -4.05
CA ALA A 49 0.67 0.34 -2.62
C ALA A 49 1.83 -0.35 -1.91
N VAL A 50 2.38 0.32 -0.90
CA VAL A 50 3.49 -0.20 -0.09
C VAL A 50 3.08 -0.17 1.36
N ASP A 51 3.04 -1.33 1.99
CA ASP A 51 2.89 -1.47 3.44
C ASP A 51 4.26 -1.65 4.10
N VAL A 52 4.48 -0.95 5.22
CA VAL A 52 5.76 -0.92 5.94
C VAL A 52 5.65 -1.77 7.20
N GLN A 53 6.18 -2.96 7.15
CA GLN A 53 6.23 -3.89 8.28
C GLN A 53 7.52 -3.69 9.11
N GLU A 54 7.74 -4.52 10.11
CA GLU A 54 8.92 -4.43 10.97
C GLU A 54 10.20 -4.86 10.23
N ASP A 55 10.10 -5.87 9.38
CA ASP A 55 11.23 -6.56 8.73
C ASP A 55 11.14 -6.60 7.20
N ARG A 56 10.12 -5.96 6.59
CA ARG A 56 9.89 -5.99 5.15
C ARG A 56 8.98 -4.87 4.67
N PHE A 57 8.99 -4.66 3.37
CA PHE A 57 7.91 -4.00 2.63
C PHE A 57 7.02 -5.04 1.96
N GLU A 58 5.71 -4.87 2.03
CA GLU A 58 4.76 -5.57 1.17
C GLU A 58 4.33 -4.60 0.07
N VAL A 59 4.50 -5.02 -1.18
CA VAL A 59 4.23 -4.17 -2.34
C VAL A 59 3.20 -4.83 -3.23
N GLU A 60 2.11 -4.13 -3.51
CA GLU A 60 1.10 -4.55 -4.49
C GLU A 60 1.06 -3.54 -5.64
N VAL A 61 1.15 -4.05 -6.87
CA VAL A 61 0.96 -3.27 -8.11
C VAL A 61 -0.44 -3.55 -8.64
N ARG A 62 -1.17 -2.47 -8.91
CA ARG A 62 -2.54 -2.54 -9.44
C ARG A 62 -2.67 -1.80 -10.76
N GLY A 63 -3.28 -2.47 -11.74
CA GLY A 63 -3.64 -1.91 -13.03
C GLY A 63 -5.06 -1.36 -13.03
N TRP A 64 -5.28 -0.26 -13.74
CA TRP A 64 -6.56 0.44 -13.78
C TRP A 64 -7.01 0.75 -15.20
N THR A 65 -8.33 0.61 -15.45
CA THR A 65 -8.98 1.15 -16.65
C THR A 65 -9.47 2.57 -16.44
N ARG A 66 -10.04 3.16 -17.50
CA ARG A 66 -10.71 4.46 -17.43
C ARG A 66 -11.96 4.43 -16.53
N ASN A 67 -12.62 3.29 -16.40
CA ASN A 67 -13.86 3.13 -15.64
C ASN A 67 -13.61 2.63 -14.21
N TYR A 68 -12.38 2.73 -13.74
CA TYR A 68 -11.96 2.29 -12.39
C TYR A 68 -12.06 0.77 -12.15
N GLU A 69 -12.22 -0.03 -13.17
CA GLU A 69 -11.97 -1.47 -13.06
C GLU A 69 -10.48 -1.68 -12.78
N SER A 70 -10.15 -2.68 -11.98
CA SER A 70 -8.77 -2.89 -11.57
C SER A 70 -8.39 -4.36 -11.53
N TRP A 71 -7.10 -4.63 -11.78
CA TRP A 71 -6.44 -5.93 -11.63
C TRP A 71 -5.30 -5.85 -10.63
N GLY A 72 -5.20 -6.86 -9.77
CA GLY A 72 -3.95 -7.12 -9.06
C GLY A 72 -2.92 -7.66 -10.04
N ILE A 73 -1.92 -6.85 -10.38
CA ILE A 73 -0.92 -7.20 -11.38
C ILE A 73 0.20 -8.03 -10.76
N TYR A 74 0.74 -7.55 -9.64
CA TYR A 74 1.85 -8.22 -8.98
C TYR A 74 1.88 -7.89 -7.49
N LYS A 75 2.23 -8.88 -6.68
CA LYS A 75 2.49 -8.70 -5.25
C LYS A 75 3.87 -9.26 -4.93
N THR A 76 4.66 -8.53 -4.15
CA THR A 76 5.98 -8.95 -3.70
C THR A 76 6.26 -8.48 -2.28
N GLU A 77 7.25 -9.11 -1.65
CA GLU A 77 7.78 -8.73 -0.36
C GLU A 77 9.28 -8.46 -0.50
N ILE A 78 9.75 -7.36 0.09
CA ILE A 78 11.17 -6.97 0.13
C ILE A 78 11.60 -7.04 1.58
N TYR A 79 12.33 -8.08 1.92
CA TYR A 79 12.80 -8.35 3.27
C TYR A 79 14.08 -7.59 3.61
N GLY A 80 14.22 -7.18 4.86
CA GLY A 80 15.47 -6.62 5.38
C GLY A 80 15.30 -5.77 6.62
N ASN A 81 16.42 -5.36 7.17
CA ASN A 81 16.42 -4.44 8.30
C ASN A 81 16.13 -3.01 7.82
N LEU A 82 14.89 -2.53 8.02
CA LEU A 82 14.44 -1.23 7.54
C LEU A 82 15.09 -0.03 8.26
N ILE A 83 15.90 -0.26 9.29
CA ILE A 83 16.79 0.79 9.82
C ILE A 83 17.87 1.15 8.80
N LYS A 84 18.35 0.17 8.04
CA LYS A 84 19.36 0.33 6.99
C LYS A 84 18.76 0.86 5.69
N ASP A 85 19.58 1.26 4.75
CA ASP A 85 19.15 1.86 3.49
C ASP A 85 18.96 0.83 2.36
N GLU A 86 19.61 -0.34 2.46
CA GLU A 86 19.58 -1.36 1.41
C GLU A 86 18.15 -1.79 1.01
N PRO A 87 17.20 -2.10 1.94
CA PRO A 87 15.83 -2.44 1.54
C PRO A 87 15.08 -1.29 0.87
N TRP A 88 15.41 -0.03 1.22
CA TRP A 88 14.82 1.15 0.61
C TRP A 88 15.33 1.38 -0.82
N ASP A 89 16.59 1.06 -1.07
CA ASP A 89 17.17 1.10 -2.41
C ASP A 89 16.56 0.01 -3.30
N GLU A 90 16.38 -1.21 -2.77
CA GLU A 90 15.69 -2.30 -3.44
C GLU A 90 14.23 -1.94 -3.77
N LEU A 91 13.51 -1.34 -2.82
CA LEU A 91 12.16 -0.83 -3.05
C LEU A 91 12.15 0.24 -4.17
N GLU A 92 13.12 1.15 -4.17
CA GLU A 92 13.22 2.17 -5.22
C GLU A 92 13.47 1.54 -6.60
N GLU A 93 14.31 0.52 -6.68
CA GLU A 93 14.57 -0.24 -7.92
C GLU A 93 13.30 -0.97 -8.38
N TYR A 94 12.63 -1.67 -7.48
CA TYR A 94 11.38 -2.36 -7.79
C TYR A 94 10.30 -1.39 -8.32
N LEU A 95 10.13 -0.23 -7.72
CA LEU A 95 9.15 0.79 -8.17
C LEU A 95 9.50 1.43 -9.53
N ARG A 96 10.64 1.08 -10.13
CA ARG A 96 11.02 1.44 -11.50
C ARG A 96 10.76 0.32 -12.50
N THR A 97 10.27 -0.83 -12.05
CA THR A 97 9.97 -1.98 -12.92
C THR A 97 9.00 -1.57 -14.02
N THR A 98 9.28 -2.06 -15.22
CA THR A 98 8.44 -1.90 -16.41
C THR A 98 7.63 -3.18 -16.61
N PHE A 99 6.34 -3.05 -16.84
CA PHE A 99 5.39 -4.14 -17.09
C PHE A 99 4.96 -4.12 -18.55
N ARG A 100 4.81 -5.30 -19.15
CA ARG A 100 4.59 -5.45 -20.60
C ARG A 100 3.24 -6.07 -20.93
N PHE A 101 2.65 -5.57 -22.01
CA PHE A 101 1.53 -6.20 -22.70
C PHE A 101 2.01 -7.27 -23.68
N GLU A 102 1.10 -8.13 -24.15
CA GLU A 102 1.38 -9.18 -25.13
C GLU A 102 1.89 -8.60 -26.48
N ASP A 103 1.43 -7.42 -26.85
CA ASP A 103 1.86 -6.70 -28.06
C ASP A 103 3.19 -5.92 -27.91
N GLY A 104 3.85 -5.99 -26.77
CA GLY A 104 5.13 -5.35 -26.48
C GLY A 104 5.03 -3.91 -25.98
N ARG A 105 3.83 -3.31 -25.88
CA ARG A 105 3.65 -2.03 -25.16
C ARG A 105 4.06 -2.17 -23.71
N GLU A 106 4.50 -1.07 -23.11
CA GLU A 106 5.02 -1.07 -21.74
C GLU A 106 4.34 0.02 -20.89
N LEU A 107 4.15 -0.29 -19.60
CA LEU A 107 3.75 0.67 -18.60
C LEU A 107 4.70 0.65 -17.41
N ASN A 108 4.95 1.82 -16.85
CA ASN A 108 5.64 2.00 -15.58
C ASN A 108 4.63 2.35 -14.48
N ILE A 109 5.00 2.13 -13.23
CA ILE A 109 4.23 2.57 -12.07
C ILE A 109 4.18 4.10 -12.08
N ALA A 110 2.98 4.65 -12.33
CA ALA A 110 2.76 6.09 -12.47
C ALA A 110 2.80 6.85 -11.14
N GLY A 111 2.53 6.15 -10.04
CA GLY A 111 2.60 6.70 -8.69
C GLY A 111 2.35 5.62 -7.65
N PHE A 112 2.73 5.91 -6.42
CA PHE A 112 2.56 4.96 -5.33
C PHE A 112 2.19 5.63 -4.01
N GLY A 113 1.44 4.90 -3.21
CA GLY A 113 1.11 5.24 -1.83
C GLY A 113 1.86 4.34 -0.85
N MET A 114 2.26 4.87 0.29
CA MET A 114 2.99 4.13 1.31
C MET A 114 2.34 4.36 2.67
N ASP A 115 2.00 3.27 3.37
CA ASP A 115 1.50 3.39 4.73
C ASP A 115 2.58 3.94 5.65
N THR A 116 2.16 4.85 6.53
CA THR A 116 3.04 5.53 7.47
C THR A 116 2.60 5.34 8.92
N GLY A 117 1.68 4.41 9.16
CA GLY A 117 1.14 4.11 10.49
C GLY A 117 2.07 3.30 11.39
N GLY A 118 3.13 2.73 10.86
CA GLY A 118 4.00 1.77 11.53
C GLY A 118 5.26 2.37 12.19
N HIS A 119 6.22 1.48 12.46
CA HIS A 119 7.43 1.76 13.26
C HIS A 119 8.41 2.76 12.61
N TYR A 120 8.51 2.80 11.28
CA TYR A 120 9.52 3.59 10.55
C TYR A 120 8.96 4.90 9.98
N THR A 121 7.89 5.44 10.56
CA THR A 121 7.15 6.62 10.07
C THR A 121 8.06 7.77 9.64
N ASN A 122 9.04 8.15 10.48
CA ASN A 122 9.90 9.29 10.16
C ASN A 122 10.87 9.00 8.99
N LYS A 123 11.42 7.78 8.90
CA LYS A 123 12.25 7.34 7.77
C LYS A 123 11.42 7.27 6.49
N THR A 124 10.20 6.75 6.57
CA THR A 124 9.22 6.73 5.47
C THR A 124 8.94 8.14 4.94
N TYR A 125 8.69 9.12 5.82
CA TYR A 125 8.47 10.50 5.40
C TYR A 125 9.68 11.11 4.68
N LYS A 126 10.91 10.88 5.19
CA LYS A 126 12.15 11.34 4.56
C LYS A 126 12.32 10.74 3.17
N TRP A 127 12.14 9.43 3.05
CA TRP A 127 12.29 8.71 1.81
C TRP A 127 11.24 9.14 0.77
N LEU A 128 9.95 9.22 1.15
CA LEU A 128 8.88 9.70 0.27
C LEU A 128 9.14 11.13 -0.21
N LYS A 129 9.66 11.99 0.65
CA LYS A 129 10.03 13.35 0.26
C LYS A 129 11.17 13.36 -0.75
N LEU A 130 12.17 12.48 -0.59
CA LEU A 130 13.24 12.30 -1.56
C LEU A 130 12.68 11.82 -2.91
N GLN A 131 11.76 10.84 -2.91
CA GLN A 131 11.11 10.37 -4.13
C GLN A 131 10.35 11.49 -4.85
N LYS A 132 9.63 12.34 -4.11
CA LYS A 132 8.97 13.52 -4.67
C LYS A 132 9.95 14.51 -5.30
N LYS A 133 11.10 14.78 -4.66
CA LYS A 133 12.16 15.62 -5.22
C LYS A 133 12.75 15.05 -6.52
N ARG A 134 12.75 13.71 -6.66
CA ARG A 134 13.14 12.98 -7.89
C ARG A 134 12.03 12.93 -8.95
N GLY A 135 10.93 13.66 -8.75
CA GLY A 135 9.80 13.75 -9.69
C GLY A 135 8.80 12.60 -9.62
N LYS A 136 8.89 11.70 -8.63
CA LYS A 136 7.94 10.60 -8.47
C LYS A 136 6.65 11.08 -7.79
N LYS A 137 5.51 10.52 -8.20
CA LYS A 137 4.21 10.71 -7.54
C LYS A 137 4.13 9.74 -6.34
N ALA A 138 4.70 10.17 -5.21
CA ALA A 138 4.81 9.39 -3.98
C ALA A 138 3.94 10.00 -2.88
N TYR A 139 3.12 9.20 -2.21
CA TYR A 139 2.13 9.67 -1.24
C TYR A 139 2.32 8.99 0.11
N ALA A 140 2.41 9.79 1.18
CA ALA A 140 2.32 9.27 2.55
C ALA A 140 0.85 9.05 2.88
N LEU A 141 0.47 7.82 3.19
CA LEU A 141 -0.89 7.41 3.50
C LEU A 141 -1.00 7.00 4.97
N LYS A 142 -2.18 7.17 5.53
CA LYS A 142 -2.56 6.61 6.83
C LYS A 142 -4.04 6.27 6.80
N GLY A 143 -4.38 5.04 7.14
CA GLY A 143 -5.75 4.60 7.31
C GLY A 143 -6.44 5.34 8.47
N PHE A 144 -7.72 5.63 8.29
CA PHE A 144 -8.61 6.15 9.31
C PHE A 144 -9.88 5.32 9.32
N SER A 145 -10.24 4.84 10.50
CA SER A 145 -11.49 4.14 10.69
C SER A 145 -12.18 4.66 11.96
N ARG A 146 -13.48 4.88 11.87
CA ARG A 146 -14.37 5.02 13.03
C ARG A 146 -15.51 4.04 12.85
N PRO A 147 -15.78 3.18 13.84
CA PRO A 147 -16.92 2.27 13.77
C PRO A 147 -18.22 3.06 13.55
N GLY A 148 -19.01 2.67 12.52
CA GLY A 148 -20.32 3.25 12.24
C GLY A 148 -20.35 4.58 11.49
N GLU A 149 -19.22 5.08 10.99
CA GLU A 149 -19.15 6.26 10.14
C GLU A 149 -18.80 5.89 8.69
N ASP A 150 -19.55 6.43 7.72
CA ASP A 150 -19.14 6.41 6.30
C ASP A 150 -17.98 7.39 6.13
N VAL A 151 -16.79 6.88 5.92
CA VAL A 151 -15.58 7.67 5.73
C VAL A 151 -15.30 7.84 4.24
N GLN A 152 -15.11 9.09 3.80
CA GLN A 152 -14.72 9.35 2.42
C GLN A 152 -13.33 8.77 2.14
N LEU A 153 -13.12 8.26 0.92
CA LEU A 153 -11.83 7.70 0.47
C LEU A 153 -10.65 8.64 0.80
N LEU A 154 -10.79 9.93 0.60
CA LEU A 154 -9.85 10.94 1.09
C LEU A 154 -10.52 11.71 2.24
N HIS A 155 -10.25 11.30 3.47
CA HIS A 155 -10.80 11.93 4.65
C HIS A 155 -10.15 13.30 4.93
N LYS A 156 -8.81 13.38 4.92
CA LYS A 156 -8.08 14.58 5.29
C LYS A 156 -6.68 14.64 4.68
N ARG A 157 -6.22 15.88 4.41
CA ARG A 157 -4.80 16.18 4.17
C ARG A 157 -4.23 16.92 5.38
N SER A 158 -3.11 16.49 5.87
CA SER A 158 -2.41 17.10 7.00
C SER A 158 -0.94 17.35 6.66
N VAL A 159 -0.38 18.45 7.19
CA VAL A 159 1.07 18.66 7.13
C VAL A 159 1.68 18.07 8.39
N VAL A 160 2.65 17.20 8.23
CA VAL A 160 3.34 16.52 9.33
C VAL A 160 4.83 16.84 9.34
N ASP A 161 5.40 16.86 10.52
CA ASP A 161 6.81 17.17 10.73
C ASP A 161 7.68 15.95 10.42
N ILE A 162 8.82 16.23 9.78
CA ILE A 162 9.93 15.29 9.64
C ILE A 162 10.97 15.69 10.67
N LYS A 163 11.35 14.74 11.54
CA LYS A 163 12.25 15.00 12.66
C LYS A 163 13.59 14.32 12.46
N ASP A 164 14.63 14.90 13.04
CA ASP A 164 15.95 14.31 13.14
C ASP A 164 16.52 14.48 14.56
N GLU A 165 17.35 13.54 14.97
CA GLU A 165 18.08 13.68 16.23
C GLU A 165 19.35 14.52 16.00
N ILE A 166 19.39 15.69 16.61
CA ILE A 166 20.54 16.59 16.54
C ILE A 166 21.00 16.84 17.99
N LYS A 167 22.22 16.42 18.30
CA LYS A 167 22.81 16.56 19.63
C LYS A 167 21.93 15.99 20.76
N GLY A 168 21.36 14.81 20.55
CA GLY A 168 20.48 14.11 21.50
C GLY A 168 19.07 14.70 21.65
N LYS A 169 18.66 15.60 20.76
CA LYS A 169 17.30 16.19 20.75
C LYS A 169 16.62 15.98 19.41
N MET A 170 15.35 15.62 19.46
CA MET A 170 14.50 15.54 18.26
C MET A 170 14.13 16.95 17.78
N VAL A 171 14.60 17.30 16.59
CA VAL A 171 14.40 18.61 15.96
C VAL A 171 13.61 18.42 14.67
N VAL A 172 12.64 19.29 14.41
CA VAL A 172 11.92 19.33 13.13
C VAL A 172 12.88 19.87 12.08
N VAL A 173 13.23 19.04 11.11
CA VAL A 173 14.14 19.40 10.00
C VAL A 173 13.41 19.68 8.71
N ASP A 174 12.19 19.15 8.56
CA ASP A 174 11.40 19.31 7.34
C ASP A 174 9.91 18.96 7.59
N LYS A 175 9.08 19.09 6.53
CA LYS A 175 7.65 18.73 6.56
C LYS A 175 7.23 17.99 5.31
N THR A 176 6.20 17.15 5.42
CA THR A 176 5.57 16.48 4.27
C THR A 176 4.05 16.48 4.40
N VAL A 177 3.35 16.14 3.33
CA VAL A 177 1.89 16.01 3.34
C VAL A 177 1.53 14.55 3.57
N LEU A 178 0.71 14.31 4.58
CA LEU A 178 0.06 13.06 4.91
C LEU A 178 -1.38 13.08 4.40
N TYR A 179 -1.79 12.02 3.72
CA TYR A 179 -3.15 11.79 3.26
C TYR A 179 -3.80 10.75 4.17
N ILE A 180 -4.87 11.14 4.83
CA ILE A 180 -5.67 10.25 5.68
C ILE A 180 -6.80 9.73 4.82
N ILE A 181 -6.84 8.41 4.67
CA ILE A 181 -7.78 7.70 3.81
C ILE A 181 -8.69 6.81 4.66
N GLY A 182 -9.96 6.66 4.24
CA GLY A 182 -10.95 5.80 4.88
C GLY A 182 -11.11 4.46 4.20
#